data_872e7e7b214a03dc75c23b6f6ff3f808
#
_entry.id   872e7e7b214a03dc75c23b6f6ff3f808
#
_cell.length_a   1.000
_cell.length_b   1.000
_cell.length_c   1.000
_cell.angle_alpha   90.00
_cell.angle_beta   90.00
_cell.angle_gamma   90.00
#
_symmetry.space_group_name_H-M   'P 1'
#
loop_
_entity.id
_entity.type
_entity.pdbx_description
1 polymer ?
#
loop_
_entity_poly.entity_id
_entity_poly.type
_entity_poly.pdbx_seq_one_letter_code
_entity_poly.pdbx_strand_id
1 'polypeptide(L)'
;EDKVGEMTQLTLGMLCDGSGPYTLDEPHTLNEEKLKTAIVDLKIGSILNSGGHSYSPSKWNSFIQSIQDAATNEKTSGVPVLYGIDAIHGATYTSGADLCPQQIGLAATWNAELVRKIAENAASDVFESGIPWNFSPVLDLGIDPRWPRFWETFGEDPLLTSDMGEAMVLG
;
A
#
# COMPACT_ATOMS: atom_id res chain seq x y z
N GLU A 1 -20.22 13.60 12.16
CA GLU A 1 -18.77 13.88 11.99
C GLU A 1 -17.96 12.60 12.04
N ASP A 2 -18.15 11.70 13.01
CA ASP A 2 -17.37 10.46 13.18
C ASP A 2 -17.38 9.57 11.93
N LYS A 3 -18.53 9.40 11.29
CA LYS A 3 -18.62 8.62 10.03
C LYS A 3 -17.83 9.23 8.88
N VAL A 4 -17.67 10.54 8.84
CA VAL A 4 -16.87 11.21 7.81
C VAL A 4 -15.40 10.91 8.05
N GLY A 5 -14.94 10.97 9.29
CA GLY A 5 -13.57 10.56 9.65
C GLY A 5 -13.28 9.11 9.29
N GLU A 6 -14.13 8.18 9.71
CA GLU A 6 -13.96 6.73 9.41
C GLU A 6 -13.97 6.41 7.89
N MET A 7 -14.58 7.27 7.08
CA MET A 7 -14.59 7.15 5.61
C MET A 7 -13.48 7.95 4.92
N THR A 8 -12.63 8.63 5.68
CA THR A 8 -11.54 9.47 5.14
C THR A 8 -10.23 8.69 5.17
N GLN A 9 -9.45 8.84 4.10
CA GLN A 9 -8.13 8.23 3.95
C GLN A 9 -7.06 9.33 3.85
N LEU A 10 -5.99 9.19 4.64
CA LEU A 10 -4.82 10.07 4.63
C LEU A 10 -3.58 9.32 4.13
N THR A 11 -2.55 10.07 3.73
CA THR A 11 -1.23 9.48 3.50
C THR A 11 -0.42 9.45 4.79
N LEU A 12 0.48 8.47 4.94
CA LEU A 12 1.40 8.39 6.10
C LEU A 12 2.20 9.68 6.29
N GLY A 13 2.62 10.32 5.20
CA GLY A 13 3.36 11.57 5.23
C GLY A 13 2.65 12.71 5.98
N MET A 14 1.34 12.72 6.03
CA MET A 14 0.57 13.73 6.77
C MET A 14 0.68 13.55 8.28
N LEU A 15 1.05 12.36 8.75
CA LEU A 15 1.23 12.02 10.16
C LEU A 15 2.68 12.15 10.63
N CYS A 16 3.62 12.38 9.72
CA CYS A 16 5.04 12.41 10.02
C CYS A 16 5.61 13.83 10.05
N ASP A 17 6.73 13.98 10.76
CA ASP A 17 7.61 15.13 10.62
C ASP A 17 8.69 14.82 9.57
N GLY A 18 9.18 15.86 8.89
CA GLY A 18 10.17 15.76 7.83
C GLY A 18 9.63 15.19 6.52
N SER A 19 8.34 14.90 6.45
CA SER A 19 7.73 14.34 5.26
C SER A 19 7.30 15.42 4.27
N GLY A 20 7.80 15.30 3.07
CA GLY A 20 7.22 15.92 1.88
C GLY A 20 7.27 14.88 0.77
N PRO A 21 6.41 14.96 -0.24
CA PRO A 21 6.53 14.08 -1.37
C PRO A 21 7.94 14.24 -1.96
N TYR A 22 8.68 13.13 -2.05
CA TYR A 22 10.03 13.10 -2.63
C TYR A 22 11.15 13.77 -1.83
N THR A 23 11.01 14.02 -0.55
CA THR A 23 12.15 14.41 0.29
C THR A 23 13.03 13.20 0.56
N LEU A 24 14.35 13.39 0.33
CA LEU A 24 15.37 12.36 0.61
C LEU A 24 15.84 12.38 2.06
N ASP A 25 15.31 13.28 2.88
CA ASP A 25 15.72 13.48 4.26
C ASP A 25 15.19 12.37 5.16
N GLU A 26 16.07 11.68 5.79
CA GLU A 26 15.88 10.61 6.78
C GLU A 26 15.74 11.15 8.20
N PRO A 27 15.12 10.35 9.07
CA PRO A 27 14.05 9.40 8.90
C PRO A 27 12.69 10.03 9.24
N HIS A 28 11.67 9.70 8.51
CA HIS A 28 10.30 10.03 8.88
C HIS A 28 9.99 9.45 10.26
N THR A 29 9.49 10.29 11.15
CA THR A 29 8.99 9.88 12.47
C THR A 29 7.55 10.28 12.58
N LEU A 30 6.72 9.41 13.18
CA LEU A 30 5.36 9.80 13.52
C LEU A 30 5.41 10.99 14.50
N ASN A 31 4.65 12.01 14.19
CA ASN A 31 4.42 13.12 15.08
C ASN A 31 3.22 12.79 15.97
N GLU A 32 3.41 12.74 17.27
CA GLU A 32 2.39 12.34 18.24
C GLU A 32 1.14 13.24 18.19
N GLU A 33 1.31 14.55 18.01
CA GLU A 33 0.21 15.50 17.92
C GLU A 33 -0.61 15.30 16.63
N LYS A 34 0.07 15.13 15.48
CA LYS A 34 -0.59 14.85 14.20
C LYS A 34 -1.32 13.51 14.24
N LEU A 35 -0.68 12.48 14.82
CA LEU A 35 -1.27 11.15 14.97
C LEU A 35 -2.53 11.23 15.82
N LYS A 36 -2.46 11.87 16.98
CA LYS A 36 -3.61 12.06 17.87
C LYS A 36 -4.72 12.84 17.17
N THR A 37 -4.41 13.96 16.54
CA THR A 37 -5.39 14.75 15.81
C THR A 37 -6.09 13.93 14.72
N ALA A 38 -5.33 13.18 13.91
CA ALA A 38 -5.92 12.40 12.83
C ALA A 38 -6.75 11.21 13.35
N ILE A 39 -6.18 10.39 14.21
CA ILE A 39 -6.79 9.11 14.58
C ILE A 39 -7.82 9.28 15.72
N VAL A 40 -7.50 10.09 16.73
CA VAL A 40 -8.37 10.22 17.92
C VAL A 40 -9.43 11.29 17.73
N ASP A 41 -9.02 12.49 17.33
CA ASP A 41 -9.93 13.65 17.27
C ASP A 41 -10.79 13.61 15.99
N LEU A 42 -10.17 13.42 14.82
CA LEU A 42 -10.84 13.35 13.51
C LEU A 42 -11.35 11.97 13.15
N LYS A 43 -10.93 10.92 13.86
CA LYS A 43 -11.37 9.52 13.69
C LYS A 43 -11.12 8.97 12.29
N ILE A 44 -9.99 9.32 11.70
CA ILE A 44 -9.60 8.82 10.36
C ILE A 44 -9.59 7.30 10.36
N GLY A 45 -10.26 6.70 9.37
CA GLY A 45 -10.46 5.26 9.27
C GLY A 45 -9.46 4.54 8.38
N SER A 46 -8.72 5.27 7.53
CA SER A 46 -7.77 4.66 6.59
C SER A 46 -6.53 5.51 6.38
N ILE A 47 -5.39 4.84 6.19
CA ILE A 47 -4.12 5.46 5.81
C ILE A 47 -3.54 4.69 4.64
N LEU A 48 -2.83 5.38 3.75
CA LEU A 48 -2.19 4.75 2.59
C LEU A 48 -0.74 5.15 2.42
N ASN A 49 -0.01 4.24 1.76
CA ASN A 49 1.35 4.39 1.25
C ASN A 49 2.38 4.83 2.30
N SER A 50 3.53 5.29 1.81
CA SER A 50 4.63 5.82 2.61
C SER A 50 4.77 7.33 2.42
N GLY A 51 5.69 7.94 3.16
CA GLY A 51 6.06 9.34 2.98
C GLY A 51 7.05 9.58 1.83
N GLY A 52 7.19 8.63 0.89
CA GLY A 52 8.14 8.71 -0.23
C GLY A 52 9.45 7.94 0.00
N HIS A 53 9.49 7.05 1.00
CA HIS A 53 10.65 6.22 1.32
C HIS A 53 10.29 4.74 1.43
N SER A 54 11.31 3.88 1.27
CA SER A 54 11.29 2.50 1.72
C SER A 54 11.71 2.42 3.19
N TYR A 55 10.97 1.67 3.98
CA TYR A 55 11.30 1.41 5.37
C TYR A 55 11.61 -0.08 5.60
N SER A 56 12.43 -0.38 6.60
CA SER A 56 12.60 -1.77 7.02
C SER A 56 11.28 -2.35 7.57
N PRO A 57 11.09 -3.68 7.53
CA PRO A 57 9.90 -4.31 8.13
C PRO A 57 9.70 -3.91 9.59
N SER A 58 10.77 -3.79 10.36
CA SER A 58 10.70 -3.34 11.76
C SER A 58 10.21 -1.90 11.92
N LYS A 59 10.61 -1.01 11.02
CA LYS A 59 10.14 0.38 11.02
C LYS A 59 8.68 0.46 10.60
N TRP A 60 8.28 -0.30 9.59
CA TRP A 60 6.88 -0.44 9.20
C TRP A 60 6.01 -0.92 10.36
N ASN A 61 6.41 -2.02 11.01
CA ASN A 61 5.68 -2.54 12.18
C ASN A 61 5.56 -1.50 13.30
N SER A 62 6.61 -0.69 13.53
CA SER A 62 6.56 0.41 14.52
C SER A 62 5.51 1.45 14.15
N PHE A 63 5.42 1.87 12.88
CA PHE A 63 4.39 2.80 12.43
C PHE A 63 2.98 2.23 12.56
N ILE A 64 2.78 1.02 12.04
CA ILE A 64 1.48 0.34 12.09
C ILE A 64 1.03 0.15 13.53
N GLN A 65 1.91 -0.31 14.42
CA GLN A 65 1.58 -0.51 15.83
C GLN A 65 1.15 0.80 16.50
N SER A 66 1.91 1.87 16.31
CA SER A 66 1.57 3.18 16.92
C SER A 66 0.22 3.70 16.43
N ILE A 67 -0.08 3.53 15.12
CA ILE A 67 -1.37 3.93 14.54
C ILE A 67 -2.51 3.09 15.12
N GLN A 68 -2.33 1.77 15.23
CA GLN A 68 -3.35 0.87 15.76
C GLN A 68 -3.55 1.06 17.27
N ASP A 69 -2.49 1.35 18.03
CA ASP A 69 -2.60 1.65 19.45
C ASP A 69 -3.43 2.92 19.68
N ALA A 70 -3.20 3.98 18.91
CA ALA A 70 -4.03 5.18 18.97
C ALA A 70 -5.49 4.90 18.58
N ALA A 71 -5.72 4.06 17.54
CA ALA A 71 -7.07 3.73 17.08
C ALA A 71 -7.85 2.86 18.08
N THR A 72 -7.21 1.87 18.68
CA THR A 72 -7.90 0.89 19.52
C THR A 72 -7.99 1.30 20.98
N ASN A 73 -7.02 2.06 21.48
CA ASN A 73 -6.95 2.43 22.90
C ASN A 73 -7.43 3.86 23.19
N GLU A 74 -7.35 4.77 22.22
CA GLU A 74 -7.63 6.20 22.44
C GLU A 74 -8.82 6.70 21.63
N LYS A 75 -9.04 6.18 20.41
CA LYS A 75 -10.19 6.55 19.58
C LYS A 75 -11.48 6.02 20.17
N THR A 76 -12.50 6.87 20.28
CA THR A 76 -13.78 6.53 20.95
C THR A 76 -14.50 5.34 20.35
N SER A 77 -14.37 5.11 19.03
CA SER A 77 -14.99 3.97 18.35
C SER A 77 -14.23 2.65 18.58
N GLY A 78 -12.94 2.70 18.91
CA GLY A 78 -12.08 1.52 19.03
C GLY A 78 -11.90 0.74 17.70
N VAL A 79 -12.35 1.30 16.57
CA VAL A 79 -12.22 0.66 15.25
C VAL A 79 -10.79 0.81 14.75
N PRO A 80 -10.09 -0.28 14.40
CA PRO A 80 -8.75 -0.21 13.84
C PRO A 80 -8.70 0.60 12.56
N VAL A 81 -7.53 1.17 12.26
CA VAL A 81 -7.29 1.88 11.00
C VAL A 81 -6.97 0.86 9.90
N LEU A 82 -7.61 1.00 8.74
CA LEU A 82 -7.28 0.20 7.56
C LEU A 82 -6.08 0.83 6.85
N TYR A 83 -4.93 0.15 6.89
CA TYR A 83 -3.71 0.61 6.22
C TYR A 83 -3.51 -0.09 4.90
N GLY A 84 -3.36 0.67 3.81
CA GLY A 84 -3.16 0.15 2.47
C GLY A 84 -1.88 0.65 1.80
N ILE A 85 -1.35 -0.15 0.85
CA ILE A 85 -0.12 0.17 0.13
C ILE A 85 -0.20 -0.22 -1.34
N ASP A 86 0.49 0.54 -2.20
CA ASP A 86 0.65 0.24 -3.62
C ASP A 86 1.86 -0.70 -3.85
N ALA A 87 1.75 -1.96 -3.45
CA ALA A 87 2.76 -2.98 -3.75
C ALA A 87 2.43 -3.67 -5.09
N ILE A 88 2.39 -2.91 -6.18
CA ILE A 88 1.89 -3.34 -7.50
C ILE A 88 2.89 -4.27 -8.20
N HIS A 89 4.19 -4.04 -8.01
CA HIS A 89 5.27 -4.81 -8.64
C HIS A 89 6.36 -5.19 -7.64
N GLY A 90 5.96 -5.82 -6.56
CA GLY A 90 6.72 -6.09 -5.35
C GLY A 90 6.45 -5.05 -4.26
N ALA A 91 6.86 -5.34 -3.04
CA ALA A 91 6.69 -4.42 -1.90
C ALA A 91 7.76 -3.30 -1.93
N THR A 92 7.71 -2.45 -2.96
CA THR A 92 8.74 -1.43 -3.29
C THR A 92 8.98 -0.40 -2.18
N TYR A 93 8.05 -0.28 -1.24
CA TYR A 93 8.18 0.58 -0.05
C TYR A 93 8.75 -0.15 1.16
N THR A 94 9.12 -1.42 1.01
CA THR A 94 9.79 -2.21 2.05
C THR A 94 11.25 -2.44 1.67
N SER A 95 12.16 -2.02 2.53
CA SER A 95 13.60 -2.16 2.31
C SER A 95 14.01 -3.64 2.38
N GLY A 96 14.67 -4.11 1.34
CA GLY A 96 15.06 -5.51 1.20
C GLY A 96 14.06 -6.38 0.44
N ALA A 97 12.88 -5.86 0.12
CA ALA A 97 11.92 -6.56 -0.73
C ALA A 97 12.37 -6.63 -2.19
N ASP A 98 11.93 -7.65 -2.90
CA ASP A 98 12.21 -7.83 -4.31
C ASP A 98 11.44 -6.83 -5.18
N LEU A 99 12.15 -6.18 -6.09
CA LEU A 99 11.56 -5.34 -7.13
C LEU A 99 11.19 -6.20 -8.34
N CYS A 100 9.92 -6.25 -8.64
CA CYS A 100 9.38 -7.03 -9.75
C CYS A 100 9.06 -6.16 -10.97
N PRO A 101 8.93 -6.74 -12.18
CA PRO A 101 8.40 -6.02 -13.33
C PRO A 101 6.99 -5.48 -13.08
N GLN A 102 6.64 -4.38 -13.72
CA GLN A 102 5.25 -3.91 -13.78
C GLN A 102 4.33 -4.96 -14.42
N GLN A 103 3.04 -4.90 -14.15
CA GLN A 103 2.07 -5.92 -14.58
C GLN A 103 2.06 -6.15 -16.10
N ILE A 104 2.28 -5.11 -16.91
CA ILE A 104 2.40 -5.26 -18.36
C ILE A 104 3.61 -6.13 -18.76
N GLY A 105 4.71 -6.00 -18.02
CA GLY A 105 5.89 -6.85 -18.21
C GLY A 105 5.64 -8.30 -17.75
N LEU A 106 4.87 -8.48 -16.67
CA LEU A 106 4.45 -9.82 -16.22
C LEU A 106 3.51 -10.47 -17.23
N ALA A 107 2.56 -9.74 -17.77
CA ALA A 107 1.64 -10.21 -18.82
C ALA A 107 2.39 -10.67 -20.06
N ALA A 108 3.45 -9.96 -20.47
CA ALA A 108 4.28 -10.31 -21.63
C ALA A 108 4.99 -11.67 -21.48
N THR A 109 5.08 -12.21 -20.27
CA THR A 109 5.63 -13.56 -20.05
C THR A 109 4.67 -14.69 -20.45
N TRP A 110 3.37 -14.42 -20.52
CA TRP A 110 2.31 -15.43 -20.72
C TRP A 110 2.37 -16.58 -19.71
N ASN A 111 2.92 -16.31 -18.50
CA ASN A 111 3.18 -17.34 -17.50
C ASN A 111 2.49 -17.00 -16.18
N ALA A 112 1.25 -17.46 -16.02
CA ALA A 112 0.43 -17.27 -14.83
C ALA A 112 1.07 -17.82 -13.54
N GLU A 113 1.80 -18.95 -13.65
CA GLU A 113 2.51 -19.55 -12.50
C GLU A 113 3.65 -18.64 -12.00
N LEU A 114 4.36 -17.96 -12.90
CA LEU A 114 5.38 -16.98 -12.54
C LEU A 114 4.73 -15.77 -11.85
N VAL A 115 3.61 -15.27 -12.38
CA VAL A 115 2.84 -14.15 -11.80
C VAL A 115 2.40 -14.50 -10.40
N ARG A 116 1.88 -15.71 -10.18
CA ARG A 116 1.48 -16.20 -8.86
C ARG A 116 2.63 -16.20 -7.86
N LYS A 117 3.80 -16.72 -8.22
CA LYS A 117 4.98 -16.74 -7.35
C LYS A 117 5.48 -15.36 -6.99
N ILE A 118 5.43 -14.42 -7.92
CA ILE A 118 5.77 -13.02 -7.66
C ILE A 118 4.79 -12.40 -6.66
N ALA A 119 3.50 -12.70 -6.81
CA ALA A 119 2.48 -12.23 -5.88
C ALA A 119 2.66 -12.82 -4.47
N GLU A 120 2.99 -14.12 -4.35
CA GLU A 120 3.32 -14.76 -3.07
C GLU A 120 4.47 -14.03 -2.35
N ASN A 121 5.55 -13.70 -3.05
CA ASN A 121 6.67 -12.97 -2.49
C ASN A 121 6.27 -11.56 -2.05
N ALA A 122 5.58 -10.82 -2.92
CA ALA A 122 5.12 -9.46 -2.60
C ALA A 122 4.15 -9.45 -1.40
N ALA A 123 3.24 -10.42 -1.33
CA ALA A 123 2.31 -10.57 -0.22
C ALA A 123 3.03 -10.88 1.10
N SER A 124 4.06 -11.73 1.06
CA SER A 124 4.90 -12.02 2.23
C SER A 124 5.59 -10.77 2.76
N ASP A 125 6.23 -9.99 1.89
CA ASP A 125 6.93 -8.75 2.25
C ASP A 125 5.97 -7.70 2.84
N VAL A 126 4.77 -7.56 2.25
CA VAL A 126 3.71 -6.66 2.74
C VAL A 126 3.20 -7.12 4.11
N PHE A 127 2.96 -8.43 4.26
CA PHE A 127 2.51 -9.01 5.52
C PHE A 127 3.55 -8.86 6.63
N GLU A 128 4.82 -9.12 6.35
CA GLU A 128 5.93 -8.94 7.29
C GLU A 128 6.09 -7.47 7.72
N SER A 129 5.68 -6.55 6.86
CA SER A 129 5.63 -5.11 7.18
C SER A 129 4.43 -4.73 8.07
N GLY A 130 3.52 -5.67 8.38
CA GLY A 130 2.33 -5.45 9.20
C GLY A 130 1.20 -4.74 8.45
N ILE A 131 1.26 -4.67 7.12
CA ILE A 131 0.28 -3.97 6.28
C ILE A 131 -0.80 -4.95 5.81
N PRO A 132 -2.09 -4.72 6.15
CA PRO A 132 -3.15 -5.69 5.88
C PRO A 132 -3.80 -5.56 4.50
N TRP A 133 -3.52 -4.49 3.75
CA TRP A 133 -4.22 -4.19 2.50
C TRP A 133 -3.24 -3.76 1.40
N ASN A 134 -3.27 -4.49 0.28
CA ASN A 134 -2.53 -4.13 -0.93
C ASN A 134 -3.51 -3.69 -2.03
N PHE A 135 -3.18 -2.60 -2.75
CA PHE A 135 -3.98 -2.06 -3.86
C PHE A 135 -3.70 -2.77 -5.20
N SER A 136 -3.22 -3.99 -5.18
CA SER A 136 -2.90 -4.82 -6.34
C SER A 136 -3.78 -6.08 -6.34
N PRO A 137 -4.06 -6.68 -7.50
CA PRO A 137 -3.67 -6.28 -8.86
C PRO A 137 -4.49 -5.11 -9.43
N VAL A 138 -3.91 -4.38 -10.40
CA VAL A 138 -4.61 -3.40 -11.23
C VAL A 138 -5.26 -4.16 -12.40
N LEU A 139 -6.59 -4.23 -12.40
CA LEU A 139 -7.38 -5.01 -13.38
C LEU A 139 -8.02 -4.17 -14.47
N ASP A 140 -7.67 -2.88 -14.53
CA ASP A 140 -8.06 -2.00 -15.62
C ASP A 140 -7.47 -2.48 -16.94
N LEU A 141 -8.20 -2.30 -18.03
CA LEU A 141 -7.69 -2.63 -19.38
C LEU A 141 -6.86 -1.48 -19.94
N GLY A 142 -5.64 -1.78 -20.31
CA GLY A 142 -4.70 -0.84 -20.94
C GLY A 142 -5.03 -0.60 -22.42
N ILE A 143 -6.13 0.09 -22.73
CA ILE A 143 -6.58 0.33 -24.11
C ILE A 143 -5.93 1.59 -24.68
N ASP A 144 -5.82 2.65 -23.89
CA ASP A 144 -5.28 3.93 -24.35
C ASP A 144 -3.88 4.18 -23.77
N PRO A 145 -2.81 4.16 -24.60
CA PRO A 145 -1.45 4.35 -24.13
C PRO A 145 -1.15 5.77 -23.58
N ARG A 146 -2.08 6.73 -23.74
CA ARG A 146 -1.97 8.06 -23.13
C ARG A 146 -2.33 8.04 -21.64
N TRP A 147 -2.97 6.99 -21.15
CA TRP A 147 -3.28 6.84 -19.75
C TRP A 147 -1.98 6.67 -18.94
N PRO A 148 -1.71 7.55 -17.94
CA PRO A 148 -0.41 7.59 -17.25
C PRO A 148 -0.11 6.36 -16.39
N ARG A 149 -1.09 5.50 -16.13
CA ARG A 149 -0.93 4.24 -15.38
C ARG A 149 -1.02 2.99 -16.28
N PHE A 150 -0.88 3.16 -17.58
CA PHE A 150 -0.99 2.09 -18.59
C PHE A 150 -0.10 0.87 -18.27
N TRP A 151 1.15 1.10 -17.84
CA TRP A 151 2.11 0.04 -17.53
C TRP A 151 1.76 -0.76 -16.27
N GLU A 152 0.89 -0.26 -15.40
CA GLU A 152 0.42 -0.99 -14.22
C GLU A 152 -0.62 -2.07 -14.57
N THR A 153 -1.14 -2.08 -15.79
CA THR A 153 -2.13 -3.05 -16.26
C THR A 153 -1.51 -4.29 -16.87
N PHE A 154 -2.28 -5.36 -17.00
CA PHE A 154 -1.87 -6.55 -17.77
C PHE A 154 -2.01 -6.39 -19.29
N GLY A 155 -2.45 -5.22 -19.77
CA GLY A 155 -2.64 -4.91 -21.18
C GLY A 155 -4.10 -4.75 -21.58
N GLU A 156 -4.36 -4.82 -22.89
CA GLU A 156 -5.69 -4.53 -23.46
C GLU A 156 -6.60 -5.75 -23.59
N ASP A 157 -6.05 -6.97 -23.49
CA ASP A 157 -6.81 -8.22 -23.65
C ASP A 157 -7.50 -8.59 -22.32
N PRO A 158 -8.84 -8.64 -22.28
CA PRO A 158 -9.59 -8.96 -21.07
C PRO A 158 -9.40 -10.40 -20.58
N LEU A 159 -9.14 -11.35 -21.50
CA LEU A 159 -8.89 -12.74 -21.12
C LEU A 159 -7.54 -12.87 -20.42
N LEU A 160 -6.50 -12.32 -21.02
CA LEU A 160 -5.16 -12.29 -20.41
C LEU A 160 -5.17 -11.57 -19.05
N THR A 161 -5.86 -10.42 -18.97
CA THR A 161 -6.02 -9.68 -17.71
C THR A 161 -6.73 -10.52 -16.64
N SER A 162 -7.76 -11.28 -17.02
CA SER A 162 -8.47 -12.17 -16.10
C SER A 162 -7.55 -13.28 -15.58
N ASP A 163 -6.85 -13.98 -16.48
CA ASP A 163 -5.98 -15.11 -16.11
C ASP A 163 -4.80 -14.66 -15.22
N MET A 164 -4.16 -13.55 -15.56
CA MET A 164 -3.05 -13.00 -14.79
C MET A 164 -3.52 -12.39 -13.46
N GLY A 165 -4.70 -11.76 -13.47
CA GLY A 165 -5.31 -11.22 -12.27
C GLY A 165 -5.70 -12.31 -11.27
N GLU A 166 -6.29 -13.40 -11.75
CA GLU A 166 -6.58 -14.60 -10.92
C GLU A 166 -5.28 -15.15 -10.30
N ALA A 167 -4.24 -15.32 -11.11
CA ALA A 167 -2.96 -15.81 -10.63
C ALA A 167 -2.36 -14.90 -9.54
N MET A 168 -2.46 -13.58 -9.69
CA MET A 168 -1.96 -12.62 -8.72
C MET A 168 -2.76 -12.62 -7.41
N VAL A 169 -4.08 -12.82 -7.49
CA VAL A 169 -4.93 -12.91 -6.29
C VAL A 169 -4.72 -14.21 -5.52
N LEU A 170 -4.41 -15.31 -6.23
CA LEU A 170 -4.15 -16.62 -5.61
C LEU A 170 -2.72 -16.76 -5.01
N GLY A 171 -1.81 -15.88 -5.37
CA GLY A 171 -0.50 -15.78 -4.76
C GLY A 171 -0.50 -14.88 -3.55
#